data_edd587a643a17d296ad79e83e0ab0b15
#
_entry.id   edd587a643a17d296ad79e83e0ab0b15
#
_cell.length_a   1.000
_cell.length_b   1.000
_cell.length_c   1.000
_cell.angle_alpha   90.00
_cell.angle_beta   90.00
_cell.angle_gamma   90.00
#
_symmetry.space_group_name_H-M   'P 1'
#
loop_
_entity.id
_entity.type
_entity.pdbx_description
1 polymer ?
#
loop_
_entity_poly.entity_id
_entity_poly.type
_entity_poly.pdbx_seq_one_letter_code
_entity_poly.pdbx_strand_id
1 'polypeptide(L)'
;MCGIFGQISNFKIKKYNFKKLVKHSKQRGMDSSGIVYYEDDGYRINRANIDIEKLLNKINPYESKIVLGHSRLITNGLEDNQPVVRENICAIHNGIIVNEKEVWDRLTVERKYHIDSEAIVAIAEEHLKDNGKISEIPNKVLSLSSGVVACAMLLPKYGKLMLFSNNGSLYIGYIDDDIYFASERYALEQIACENIHQIKDQSLILDIPVSHKDFKITDEKKRTENLIPEFQINRNEEKLLEFKKLK
;
A
#
# COMPACT_ATOMS: atom_id res chain seq x y z
N MET A 1 -4.07 12.56 0.57
CA MET A 1 -4.07 11.23 1.24
C MET A 1 -4.09 10.15 0.17
N CYS A 2 -3.36 9.08 0.37
CA CYS A 2 -3.31 7.96 -0.57
C CYS A 2 -4.56 7.08 -0.51
N GLY A 3 -4.77 6.24 -1.52
CA GLY A 3 -5.79 5.20 -1.53
C GLY A 3 -5.14 3.82 -1.54
N ILE A 4 -5.48 2.97 -0.58
CA ILE A 4 -5.16 1.54 -0.62
C ILE A 4 -6.42 0.74 -0.83
N PHE A 5 -6.29 -0.36 -1.56
CA PHE A 5 -7.40 -1.24 -1.88
C PHE A 5 -6.90 -2.63 -2.25
N GLY A 6 -7.78 -3.61 -2.19
CA GLY A 6 -7.45 -4.96 -2.66
C GLY A 6 -8.62 -5.89 -2.69
N GLN A 7 -8.38 -7.06 -3.27
CA GLN A 7 -9.30 -8.19 -3.33
C GLN A 7 -8.54 -9.49 -3.11
N ILE A 8 -9.14 -10.38 -2.33
CA ILE A 8 -8.75 -11.78 -2.19
C ILE A 8 -9.94 -12.61 -2.65
N SER A 9 -9.68 -13.61 -3.50
CA SER A 9 -10.70 -14.52 -4.04
C SER A 9 -10.18 -15.95 -4.04
N ASN A 10 -11.05 -16.91 -3.82
CA ASN A 10 -10.73 -18.33 -3.96
C ASN A 10 -10.49 -18.74 -5.43
N PHE A 11 -10.98 -17.94 -6.37
CA PHE A 11 -10.87 -18.18 -7.81
C PHE A 11 -10.04 -17.11 -8.50
N LYS A 12 -10.71 -16.14 -9.14
CA LYS A 12 -10.08 -15.03 -9.88
C LYS A 12 -10.65 -13.70 -9.43
N ILE A 13 -9.85 -12.67 -9.58
CA ILE A 13 -10.27 -11.30 -9.30
C ILE A 13 -11.48 -10.93 -10.17
N LYS A 14 -12.58 -10.50 -9.53
CA LYS A 14 -13.78 -10.04 -10.22
C LYS A 14 -13.53 -8.66 -10.85
N LYS A 15 -13.16 -8.67 -12.12
CA LYS A 15 -12.71 -7.49 -12.90
C LYS A 15 -13.63 -6.27 -12.74
N TYR A 16 -14.94 -6.46 -12.74
CA TYR A 16 -15.91 -5.36 -12.61
C TYR A 16 -15.79 -4.67 -11.24
N ASN A 17 -15.81 -5.44 -10.16
CA ASN A 17 -15.70 -4.93 -8.80
C ASN A 17 -14.34 -4.28 -8.57
N PHE A 18 -13.27 -4.94 -9.02
CA PHE A 18 -11.92 -4.43 -8.89
C PHE A 18 -11.72 -3.10 -9.62
N LYS A 19 -12.24 -2.95 -10.84
CA LYS A 19 -12.20 -1.67 -11.57
C LYS A 19 -12.94 -0.54 -10.85
N LYS A 20 -14.04 -0.83 -10.17
CA LYS A 20 -14.73 0.16 -9.34
C LYS A 20 -13.87 0.60 -8.15
N LEU A 21 -13.25 -0.33 -7.42
CA LEU A 21 -12.30 -0.02 -6.33
C LEU A 21 -11.17 0.87 -6.82
N VAL A 22 -10.57 0.52 -7.96
CA VAL A 22 -9.51 1.31 -8.61
C VAL A 22 -9.97 2.74 -8.89
N LYS A 23 -11.15 2.92 -9.48
CA LYS A 23 -11.72 4.24 -9.77
C LYS A 23 -11.87 5.10 -8.52
N HIS A 24 -12.34 4.54 -7.42
CA HIS A 24 -12.47 5.25 -6.15
C HIS A 24 -11.11 5.54 -5.52
N SER A 25 -10.20 4.58 -5.53
CA SER A 25 -8.84 4.79 -5.02
C SER A 25 -8.09 5.90 -5.77
N LYS A 26 -8.26 5.98 -7.10
CA LYS A 26 -7.68 7.03 -7.94
C LYS A 26 -8.05 8.44 -7.48
N GLN A 27 -9.27 8.65 -6.98
CA GLN A 27 -9.72 9.96 -6.49
C GLN A 27 -8.89 10.47 -5.31
N ARG A 28 -8.20 9.57 -4.59
CA ARG A 28 -7.34 9.92 -3.45
C ARG A 28 -5.90 10.25 -3.83
N GLY A 29 -5.47 9.87 -5.04
CA GLY A 29 -4.14 10.18 -5.54
C GLY A 29 -3.97 9.74 -6.99
N MET A 30 -3.37 10.60 -7.81
CA MET A 30 -3.19 10.39 -9.24
C MET A 30 -1.73 10.55 -9.69
N ASP A 31 -0.81 10.88 -8.76
CA ASP A 31 0.57 11.22 -9.12
C ASP A 31 1.39 9.97 -9.44
N SER A 32 1.22 8.94 -8.64
CA SER A 32 1.83 7.64 -8.87
C SER A 32 0.96 6.50 -8.35
N SER A 33 1.26 5.31 -8.78
CA SER A 33 0.51 4.12 -8.39
C SER A 33 1.37 2.88 -8.36
N GLY A 34 0.89 1.88 -7.66
CA GLY A 34 1.51 0.57 -7.67
C GLY A 34 0.53 -0.53 -7.33
N ILE A 35 0.89 -1.72 -7.74
CA ILE A 35 0.06 -2.90 -7.58
C ILE A 35 0.94 -4.12 -7.33
N VAL A 36 0.46 -5.02 -6.48
CA VAL A 36 1.00 -6.36 -6.32
C VAL A 36 -0.09 -7.38 -6.58
N TYR A 37 0.20 -8.41 -7.33
CA TYR A 37 -0.70 -9.50 -7.64
C TYR A 37 0.07 -10.81 -7.83
N TYR A 38 -0.63 -11.93 -7.70
CA TYR A 38 -0.05 -13.23 -7.91
C TYR A 38 -0.26 -13.69 -9.36
N GLU A 39 0.81 -14.14 -10.01
CA GLU A 39 0.79 -14.67 -11.37
C GLU A 39 1.76 -15.84 -11.49
N ASP A 40 1.32 -16.92 -12.16
CA ASP A 40 2.09 -18.14 -12.40
C ASP A 40 2.61 -18.78 -11.10
N ASP A 41 3.84 -18.49 -10.74
CA ASP A 41 4.57 -19.08 -9.62
C ASP A 41 5.07 -18.04 -8.60
N GLY A 42 4.59 -16.80 -8.68
CA GLY A 42 5.08 -15.73 -7.79
C GLY A 42 4.25 -14.45 -7.80
N TYR A 43 4.67 -13.50 -6.95
CA TYR A 43 4.08 -12.18 -6.91
C TYR A 43 4.75 -11.25 -7.90
N ARG A 44 3.94 -10.49 -8.65
CA ARG A 44 4.38 -9.42 -9.53
C ARG A 44 4.10 -8.07 -8.88
N ILE A 45 5.06 -7.18 -8.94
CA ILE A 45 4.94 -5.81 -8.45
C ILE A 45 5.21 -4.86 -9.59
N ASN A 46 4.24 -4.01 -9.86
CA ASN A 46 4.35 -2.95 -10.84
C ASN A 46 4.13 -1.59 -10.17
N ARG A 47 5.06 -0.66 -10.37
CA ARG A 47 5.01 0.71 -9.87
C ARG A 47 5.23 1.67 -11.03
N ALA A 48 4.52 2.80 -11.03
CA ALA A 48 4.72 3.83 -12.06
C ALA A 48 4.26 5.21 -11.57
N ASN A 49 4.90 6.26 -12.10
CA ASN A 49 4.49 7.66 -11.88
C ASN A 49 3.33 8.03 -12.81
N ILE A 50 2.27 7.26 -12.75
CA ILE A 50 1.01 7.45 -13.47
C ILE A 50 -0.14 7.03 -12.56
N ASP A 51 -1.36 7.47 -12.87
CA ASP A 51 -2.53 7.01 -12.13
C ASP A 51 -2.78 5.50 -12.31
N ILE A 52 -3.48 4.92 -11.32
CA ILE A 52 -3.67 3.47 -11.22
C ILE A 52 -4.47 2.87 -12.39
N GLU A 53 -5.41 3.60 -12.99
CA GLU A 53 -6.15 3.11 -14.17
C GLU A 53 -5.23 2.96 -15.37
N LYS A 54 -4.32 3.93 -15.58
CA LYS A 54 -3.31 3.85 -16.63
C LYS A 54 -2.31 2.71 -16.39
N LEU A 55 -1.94 2.46 -15.13
CA LEU A 55 -1.09 1.32 -14.78
C LEU A 55 -1.80 0.00 -15.11
N LEU A 56 -3.06 -0.15 -14.70
CA LEU A 56 -3.84 -1.37 -14.98
C LEU A 56 -4.07 -1.66 -16.47
N ASN A 57 -4.07 -0.64 -17.32
CA ASN A 57 -4.16 -0.84 -18.77
C ASN A 57 -2.88 -1.48 -19.39
N LYS A 58 -1.78 -1.52 -18.61
CA LYS A 58 -0.50 -2.10 -19.05
C LYS A 58 -0.25 -3.51 -18.52
N ILE A 59 -1.06 -3.97 -17.57
CA ILE A 59 -0.92 -5.26 -16.90
C ILE A 59 -2.27 -5.98 -16.85
N ASN A 60 -2.24 -7.29 -16.57
CA ASN A 60 -3.46 -8.09 -16.45
C ASN A 60 -3.52 -8.83 -15.09
N PRO A 61 -3.90 -8.18 -13.99
CA PRO A 61 -3.96 -8.83 -12.68
C PRO A 61 -5.21 -9.69 -12.46
N TYR A 62 -6.11 -9.78 -13.45
CA TYR A 62 -7.45 -10.37 -13.25
C TYR A 62 -7.48 -11.90 -13.17
N GLU A 63 -6.41 -12.56 -13.59
CA GLU A 63 -6.24 -14.01 -13.42
C GLU A 63 -5.75 -14.39 -12.02
N SER A 64 -5.30 -13.39 -11.26
CA SER A 64 -4.84 -13.56 -9.89
C SER A 64 -5.97 -13.90 -8.91
N LYS A 65 -5.61 -14.51 -7.79
CA LYS A 65 -6.48 -14.72 -6.64
C LYS A 65 -6.34 -13.63 -5.59
N ILE A 66 -5.29 -12.83 -5.65
CA ILE A 66 -5.02 -11.74 -4.73
C ILE A 66 -4.41 -10.56 -5.47
N VAL A 67 -4.95 -9.38 -5.23
CA VAL A 67 -4.42 -8.12 -5.76
C VAL A 67 -4.50 -7.06 -4.66
N LEU A 68 -3.39 -6.35 -4.44
CA LEU A 68 -3.34 -5.15 -3.61
C LEU A 68 -2.88 -3.98 -4.48
N GLY A 69 -3.51 -2.83 -4.31
CA GLY A 69 -3.19 -1.63 -5.08
C GLY A 69 -3.08 -0.38 -4.22
N HIS A 70 -2.26 0.54 -4.69
CA HIS A 70 -1.99 1.82 -4.07
C HIS A 70 -2.10 2.95 -5.09
N SER A 71 -2.85 3.99 -4.75
CA SER A 71 -2.94 5.26 -5.50
C SER A 71 -2.36 6.36 -4.65
N ARG A 72 -1.31 7.04 -5.13
CA ARG A 72 -0.53 7.98 -4.36
C ARG A 72 -0.79 9.42 -4.76
N LEU A 73 -1.02 10.25 -3.75
CA LEU A 73 -0.77 11.69 -3.81
C LEU A 73 0.62 11.91 -3.21
N ILE A 74 1.54 12.44 -4.00
CA ILE A 74 2.93 12.63 -3.56
C ILE A 74 2.99 13.79 -2.57
N THR A 75 3.41 13.49 -1.35
CA THR A 75 3.65 14.47 -0.27
C THR A 75 5.11 14.53 0.15
N ASN A 76 5.81 13.40 0.00
CA ASN A 76 7.24 13.22 0.30
C ASN A 76 7.82 12.09 -0.55
N GLY A 77 9.15 11.96 -0.64
CA GLY A 77 9.82 10.85 -1.30
C GLY A 77 9.44 10.72 -2.78
N LEU A 78 9.94 11.63 -3.64
CA LEU A 78 9.63 11.65 -5.08
C LEU A 78 10.13 10.41 -5.82
N GLU A 79 11.22 9.79 -5.36
CA GLU A 79 11.92 8.73 -6.06
C GLU A 79 11.34 7.34 -5.80
N ASP A 80 10.66 7.16 -4.66
CA ASP A 80 10.16 5.86 -4.23
C ASP A 80 8.64 5.80 -4.24
N ASN A 81 8.12 4.63 -4.59
CA ASN A 81 6.69 4.37 -4.70
C ASN A 81 6.31 3.08 -3.96
N GLN A 82 5.02 2.93 -3.68
CA GLN A 82 4.45 1.72 -3.09
C GLN A 82 3.91 0.77 -4.19
N PRO A 83 3.81 -0.54 -3.92
CA PRO A 83 4.11 -1.26 -2.67
C PRO A 83 5.59 -1.21 -2.27
N VAL A 84 5.86 -1.11 -0.96
CA VAL A 84 7.23 -1.23 -0.44
C VAL A 84 7.54 -2.71 -0.20
N VAL A 85 8.74 -3.14 -0.59
CA VAL A 85 9.15 -4.53 -0.48
C VAL A 85 10.51 -4.65 0.18
N ARG A 86 10.57 -5.50 1.20
CA ARG A 86 11.82 -5.91 1.86
C ARG A 86 11.76 -7.41 2.11
N GLU A 87 12.85 -8.14 1.76
CA GLU A 87 12.90 -9.59 1.86
C GLU A 87 11.61 -10.23 1.24
N ASN A 88 10.85 -10.96 2.05
CA ASN A 88 9.59 -11.60 1.66
C ASN A 88 8.35 -10.87 2.23
N ILE A 89 8.44 -9.57 2.46
CA ILE A 89 7.37 -8.73 2.98
C ILE A 89 7.07 -7.63 1.97
N CYS A 90 5.79 -7.46 1.67
CA CYS A 90 5.30 -6.40 0.78
C CYS A 90 4.19 -5.64 1.48
N ALA A 91 4.25 -4.30 1.51
CA ALA A 91 3.20 -3.50 2.13
C ALA A 91 2.78 -2.31 1.29
N ILE A 92 1.49 -1.99 1.41
CA ILE A 92 0.91 -0.71 0.99
C ILE A 92 0.37 0.01 2.22
N HIS A 93 0.62 1.30 2.29
CA HIS A 93 0.33 2.14 3.45
C HIS A 93 -0.34 3.45 3.03
N ASN A 94 -1.41 3.81 3.72
CA ASN A 94 -2.04 5.12 3.66
C ASN A 94 -1.88 5.81 5.01
N GLY A 95 -1.05 6.83 5.05
CA GLY A 95 -0.74 7.56 6.28
C GLY A 95 0.57 8.31 6.19
N ILE A 96 1.09 8.71 7.34
CA ILE A 96 2.38 9.38 7.51
C ILE A 96 2.98 8.92 8.84
N ILE A 97 4.23 8.50 8.84
CA ILE A 97 5.01 8.19 10.04
C ILE A 97 5.85 9.41 10.38
N VAL A 98 5.52 10.08 11.49
CA VAL A 98 6.14 11.34 11.87
C VAL A 98 7.44 11.15 12.66
N ASN A 99 7.64 9.99 13.27
CA ASN A 99 8.84 9.64 14.03
C ASN A 99 9.77 8.69 13.26
N GLU A 100 9.79 8.79 11.94
CA GLU A 100 10.55 7.88 11.07
C GLU A 100 12.03 7.77 11.50
N LYS A 101 12.68 8.89 11.82
CA LYS A 101 14.07 8.91 12.28
C LYS A 101 14.27 8.09 13.54
N GLU A 102 13.42 8.26 14.54
CA GLU A 102 13.48 7.50 15.80
C GLU A 102 13.28 6.01 15.60
N VAL A 103 12.43 5.64 14.63
CA VAL A 103 12.23 4.23 14.24
C VAL A 103 13.53 3.68 13.66
N TRP A 104 14.13 4.36 12.68
CA TRP A 104 15.39 3.92 12.07
C TRP A 104 16.56 3.88 13.05
N ASP A 105 16.64 4.79 14.02
CA ASP A 105 17.67 4.77 15.07
C ASP A 105 17.59 3.53 15.98
N ARG A 106 16.46 2.81 15.99
CA ARG A 106 16.24 1.58 16.78
C ARG A 106 16.40 0.29 15.98
N LEU A 107 16.33 0.38 14.66
CA LEU A 107 16.41 -0.80 13.79
C LEU A 107 17.86 -1.12 13.46
N THR A 108 18.17 -2.41 13.34
CA THR A 108 19.47 -2.90 12.90
C THR A 108 19.56 -3.14 11.40
N VAL A 109 18.38 -3.19 10.73
CA VAL A 109 18.30 -3.36 9.28
C VAL A 109 18.54 -2.03 8.55
N GLU A 110 19.29 -2.08 7.46
CA GLU A 110 19.61 -0.89 6.69
C GLU A 110 18.42 -0.34 5.90
N ARG A 111 18.31 0.98 5.77
CA ARG A 111 17.32 1.67 4.96
C ARG A 111 17.63 1.50 3.46
N LYS A 112 16.60 1.18 2.65
CA LYS A 112 16.70 0.96 1.20
C LYS A 112 15.94 2.01 0.38
N TYR A 113 14.93 2.67 0.94
CA TYR A 113 14.03 3.61 0.26
C TYR A 113 13.91 4.94 1.02
N HIS A 114 13.58 6.00 0.32
CA HIS A 114 13.34 7.33 0.89
C HIS A 114 11.87 7.62 1.20
N ILE A 115 11.07 6.58 1.45
CA ILE A 115 9.65 6.68 1.80
C ILE A 115 9.43 6.19 3.23
N ASP A 116 8.64 6.94 4.00
CA ASP A 116 8.32 6.64 5.41
C ASP A 116 7.68 5.26 5.61
N SER A 117 6.90 4.82 4.63
CA SER A 117 6.26 3.49 4.65
C SER A 117 7.26 2.33 4.71
N GLU A 118 8.53 2.56 4.37
CA GLU A 118 9.56 1.52 4.52
C GLU A 118 9.78 1.14 5.98
N ALA A 119 9.67 2.08 6.90
CA ALA A 119 9.82 1.82 8.33
C ALA A 119 8.87 0.72 8.82
N ILE A 120 7.62 0.69 8.31
CA ILE A 120 6.63 -0.35 8.62
C ILE A 120 7.15 -1.74 8.26
N VAL A 121 7.69 -1.86 7.04
CA VAL A 121 8.19 -3.15 6.53
C VAL A 121 9.49 -3.54 7.22
N ALA A 122 10.35 -2.57 7.54
CA ALA A 122 11.60 -2.79 8.26
C ALA A 122 11.37 -3.28 9.69
N ILE A 123 10.38 -2.72 10.42
CA ILE A 123 9.97 -3.20 11.75
C ILE A 123 9.52 -4.67 11.67
N ALA A 124 8.71 -5.01 10.67
CA ALA A 124 8.23 -6.37 10.49
C ALA A 124 9.37 -7.34 10.12
N GLU A 125 10.30 -6.91 9.26
CA GLU A 125 11.49 -7.68 8.87
C GLU A 125 12.36 -8.00 10.08
N GLU A 126 12.70 -6.98 10.87
CA GLU A 126 13.53 -7.16 12.07
C GLU A 126 12.84 -8.06 13.11
N HIS A 127 11.54 -7.84 13.36
CA HIS A 127 10.77 -8.68 14.28
C HIS A 127 10.80 -10.16 13.89
N LEU A 128 10.71 -10.47 12.59
CA LEU A 128 10.78 -11.85 12.10
C LEU A 128 12.21 -12.42 12.13
N LYS A 129 13.23 -11.60 11.92
CA LYS A 129 14.64 -12.00 12.08
C LYS A 129 14.96 -12.38 13.52
N ASP A 130 14.35 -11.70 14.47
CA ASP A 130 14.47 -11.97 15.91
C ASP A 130 13.57 -13.14 16.39
N ASN A 131 13.03 -13.93 15.46
CA ASN A 131 12.09 -15.03 15.72
C ASN A 131 10.78 -14.60 16.39
N GLY A 132 10.36 -13.37 16.21
CA GLY A 132 9.07 -12.87 16.67
C GLY A 132 7.89 -13.53 15.95
N LYS A 133 6.73 -13.57 16.61
CA LYS A 133 5.53 -14.19 16.04
C LYS A 133 4.90 -13.28 15.01
N ILE A 134 4.40 -13.87 13.92
CA ILE A 134 3.67 -13.14 12.87
C ILE A 134 2.50 -12.34 13.44
N SER A 135 1.76 -12.91 14.38
CA SER A 135 0.59 -12.26 15.01
C SER A 135 0.93 -10.99 15.79
N GLU A 136 2.18 -10.78 16.16
CA GLU A 136 2.65 -9.63 16.91
C GLU A 136 3.06 -8.44 16.02
N ILE A 137 3.29 -8.68 14.71
CA ILE A 137 3.75 -7.66 13.77
C ILE A 137 2.89 -6.39 13.77
N PRO A 138 1.54 -6.47 13.65
CA PRO A 138 0.71 -5.27 13.65
C PRO A 138 0.91 -4.42 14.92
N ASN A 139 0.87 -5.06 16.09
CA ASN A 139 1.06 -4.38 17.37
C ASN A 139 2.46 -3.77 17.49
N LYS A 140 3.50 -4.48 17.02
CA LYS A 140 4.87 -3.98 17.03
C LYS A 140 5.01 -2.73 16.14
N VAL A 141 4.46 -2.78 14.92
CA VAL A 141 4.45 -1.63 14.00
C VAL A 141 3.71 -0.45 14.63
N LEU A 142 2.49 -0.65 15.13
CA LEU A 142 1.68 0.43 15.69
C LEU A 142 2.28 1.01 16.97
N SER A 143 2.97 0.22 17.78
CA SER A 143 3.62 0.70 19.02
C SER A 143 4.89 1.51 18.78
N LEU A 144 5.60 1.26 17.69
CA LEU A 144 6.85 1.96 17.35
C LEU A 144 6.63 3.17 16.44
N SER A 145 5.51 3.21 15.71
CA SER A 145 5.21 4.25 14.73
C SER A 145 4.29 5.31 15.34
N SER A 146 4.72 6.58 15.31
CA SER A 146 3.87 7.73 15.61
C SER A 146 3.33 8.31 14.32
N GLY A 147 2.06 8.75 14.33
CA GLY A 147 1.38 9.30 13.16
C GLY A 147 0.20 8.45 12.73
N VAL A 148 -0.08 8.44 11.44
CA VAL A 148 -1.23 7.76 10.86
C VAL A 148 -0.78 6.52 10.10
N VAL A 149 -1.29 5.37 10.50
CA VAL A 149 -1.01 4.08 9.88
C VAL A 149 -2.32 3.37 9.49
N ALA A 150 -2.52 3.15 8.20
CA ALA A 150 -3.47 2.20 7.66
C ALA A 150 -2.73 1.35 6.62
N CYS A 151 -2.54 0.09 6.91
CA CYS A 151 -1.61 -0.78 6.19
C CYS A 151 -2.26 -2.10 5.77
N ALA A 152 -1.94 -2.53 4.55
CA ALA A 152 -2.11 -3.91 4.11
C ALA A 152 -0.71 -4.50 3.83
N MET A 153 -0.35 -5.53 4.59
CA MET A 153 0.95 -6.17 4.55
C MET A 153 0.83 -7.63 4.15
N LEU A 154 1.45 -7.97 3.04
CA LEU A 154 1.50 -9.30 2.47
C LEU A 154 2.77 -10.02 2.90
N LEU A 155 2.63 -11.22 3.45
CA LEU A 155 3.70 -12.13 3.85
C LEU A 155 3.59 -13.44 3.08
N PRO A 156 4.10 -13.52 1.84
CA PRO A 156 3.95 -14.68 0.97
C PRO A 156 4.49 -15.97 1.57
N LYS A 157 5.67 -15.92 2.18
CA LYS A 157 6.31 -17.07 2.84
C LYS A 157 5.40 -17.75 3.88
N TYR A 158 4.52 -16.98 4.48
CA TYR A 158 3.61 -17.45 5.55
C TYR A 158 2.18 -17.62 5.07
N GLY A 159 1.88 -17.32 3.80
CA GLY A 159 0.54 -17.37 3.26
C GLY A 159 -0.45 -16.43 3.95
N LYS A 160 0.01 -15.23 4.36
CA LYS A 160 -0.80 -14.29 5.16
C LYS A 160 -0.88 -12.91 4.53
N LEU A 161 -2.05 -12.29 4.66
CA LEU A 161 -2.27 -10.86 4.48
C LEU A 161 -2.71 -10.26 5.82
N MET A 162 -2.06 -9.20 6.23
CA MET A 162 -2.41 -8.44 7.44
C MET A 162 -3.03 -7.11 7.05
N LEU A 163 -4.16 -6.78 7.67
CA LEU A 163 -4.81 -5.47 7.58
C LEU A 163 -4.82 -4.87 8.98
N PHE A 164 -4.23 -3.69 9.16
CA PHE A 164 -4.18 -3.02 10.46
C PHE A 164 -4.14 -1.51 10.33
N SER A 165 -4.69 -0.82 11.33
CA SER A 165 -4.77 0.64 11.33
C SER A 165 -4.93 1.18 12.74
N ASN A 166 -4.34 2.35 13.00
CA ASN A 166 -4.55 3.13 14.24
C ASN A 166 -5.53 4.30 14.06
N ASN A 167 -5.95 4.63 12.83
CA ASN A 167 -6.81 5.79 12.57
C ASN A 167 -8.13 5.45 11.88
N GLY A 168 -8.28 4.19 11.42
CA GLY A 168 -9.49 3.71 10.80
C GLY A 168 -9.70 4.09 9.33
N SER A 169 -8.69 4.60 8.61
CA SER A 169 -8.77 4.79 7.14
C SER A 169 -8.53 3.46 6.42
N LEU A 170 -9.20 2.41 6.86
CA LEU A 170 -9.15 1.07 6.31
C LEU A 170 -10.45 0.33 6.64
N TYR A 171 -11.10 -0.20 5.61
CA TYR A 171 -12.35 -0.93 5.70
C TYR A 171 -12.21 -2.27 4.99
N ILE A 172 -12.93 -3.27 5.49
CA ILE A 172 -13.07 -4.59 4.89
C ILE A 172 -14.54 -4.89 4.66
N GLY A 173 -14.86 -5.63 3.61
CA GLY A 173 -16.21 -6.09 3.28
C GLY A 173 -16.15 -7.34 2.42
N TYR A 174 -17.30 -7.98 2.21
CA TYR A 174 -17.39 -9.29 1.60
C TYR A 174 -18.42 -9.29 0.47
N ILE A 175 -18.17 -10.09 -0.55
CA ILE A 175 -19.15 -10.47 -1.58
C ILE A 175 -18.99 -11.97 -1.79
N ASP A 176 -19.98 -12.75 -1.39
CA ASP A 176 -19.86 -14.21 -1.28
C ASP A 176 -18.63 -14.56 -0.40
N ASP A 177 -17.72 -15.38 -0.93
CA ASP A 177 -16.46 -15.78 -0.26
C ASP A 177 -15.29 -14.84 -0.58
N ASP A 178 -15.49 -13.82 -1.41
CA ASP A 178 -14.45 -12.86 -1.75
C ASP A 178 -14.33 -11.78 -0.70
N ILE A 179 -13.09 -11.43 -0.36
CA ILE A 179 -12.76 -10.36 0.58
C ILE A 179 -12.28 -9.15 -0.18
N TYR A 180 -12.84 -8.00 0.17
CA TYR A 180 -12.45 -6.69 -0.37
C TYR A 180 -12.02 -5.76 0.76
N PHE A 181 -11.01 -4.93 0.51
CA PHE A 181 -10.65 -3.87 1.43
C PHE A 181 -10.35 -2.57 0.68
N ALA A 182 -10.58 -1.44 1.33
CA ALA A 182 -10.33 -0.12 0.78
C ALA A 182 -10.09 0.92 1.89
N SER A 183 -9.46 2.04 1.53
CA SER A 183 -9.30 3.18 2.44
C SER A 183 -10.62 3.85 2.82
N GLU A 184 -11.68 3.63 2.07
CA GLU A 184 -12.98 4.25 2.27
C GLU A 184 -14.12 3.24 2.20
N ARG A 185 -15.05 3.35 3.16
CA ARG A 185 -16.28 2.56 3.22
C ARG A 185 -17.10 2.67 1.94
N TYR A 186 -17.22 3.89 1.41
CA TYR A 186 -17.98 4.18 0.19
C TYR A 186 -17.52 3.34 -1.00
N ALA A 187 -16.22 3.11 -1.17
CA ALA A 187 -15.70 2.28 -2.26
C ALA A 187 -16.23 0.83 -2.22
N LEU A 188 -16.38 0.27 -1.00
CA LEU A 188 -16.92 -1.07 -0.78
C LEU A 188 -18.44 -1.10 -0.99
N GLU A 189 -19.16 -0.07 -0.57
CA GLU A 189 -20.61 0.08 -0.82
C GLU A 189 -20.92 0.14 -2.33
N GLN A 190 -20.08 0.80 -3.12
CA GLN A 190 -20.26 0.91 -4.57
C GLN A 190 -20.13 -0.43 -5.32
N ILE A 191 -19.50 -1.42 -4.73
CA ILE A 191 -19.42 -2.79 -5.28
C ILE A 191 -20.39 -3.75 -4.58
N ALA A 192 -21.30 -3.21 -3.74
CA ALA A 192 -22.28 -3.96 -2.97
C ALA A 192 -21.65 -5.00 -2.01
N CYS A 193 -20.55 -4.65 -1.36
CA CYS A 193 -20.02 -5.46 -0.27
C CYS A 193 -21.01 -5.51 0.89
N GLU A 194 -21.11 -6.67 1.48
CA GLU A 194 -21.83 -6.91 2.74
C GLU A 194 -20.85 -6.87 3.92
N ASN A 195 -21.40 -6.78 5.14
CA ASN A 195 -20.64 -6.84 6.39
C ASN A 195 -19.42 -5.89 6.40
N ILE A 196 -19.61 -4.68 5.89
CA ILE A 196 -18.54 -3.70 5.85
C ILE A 196 -18.26 -3.18 7.25
N HIS A 197 -17.02 -3.34 7.71
CA HIS A 197 -16.56 -2.78 8.97
C HIS A 197 -15.21 -2.09 8.87
N GLN A 198 -14.99 -1.14 9.75
CA GLN A 198 -13.78 -0.37 9.85
C GLN A 198 -12.73 -1.15 10.66
N ILE A 199 -11.50 -1.13 10.17
CA ILE A 199 -10.33 -1.61 10.92
C ILE A 199 -9.71 -0.39 11.60
N LYS A 200 -9.91 -0.29 12.92
CA LYS A 200 -9.38 0.80 13.74
C LYS A 200 -8.94 0.25 15.09
N ASP A 201 -7.71 0.58 15.50
CA ASP A 201 -7.09 0.10 16.74
C ASP A 201 -7.11 -1.44 16.88
N GLN A 202 -7.12 -2.13 15.74
CA GLN A 202 -7.16 -3.58 15.63
C GLN A 202 -6.43 -4.05 14.38
N SER A 203 -6.17 -5.34 14.32
CA SER A 203 -5.57 -6.01 13.16
C SER A 203 -6.35 -7.24 12.77
N LEU A 204 -6.37 -7.54 11.47
CA LEU A 204 -6.88 -8.78 10.90
C LEU A 204 -5.74 -9.51 10.21
N ILE A 205 -5.65 -10.81 10.41
CA ILE A 205 -4.69 -11.68 9.75
C ILE A 205 -5.49 -12.69 8.94
N LEU A 206 -5.40 -12.58 7.63
CA LEU A 206 -6.15 -13.37 6.67
C LEU A 206 -5.25 -14.41 6.04
N ASP A 207 -5.78 -15.60 5.82
CA ASP A 207 -5.15 -16.59 4.95
C ASP A 207 -5.31 -16.18 3.48
N ILE A 208 -4.27 -16.41 2.68
CA ILE A 208 -4.34 -16.14 1.24
C ILE A 208 -4.43 -17.45 0.48
N PRO A 209 -5.29 -17.53 -0.57
CA PRO A 209 -5.61 -18.79 -1.26
C PRO A 209 -4.51 -19.24 -2.24
N VAL A 210 -3.28 -18.88 -1.97
CA VAL A 210 -2.14 -19.20 -2.83
C VAL A 210 -0.99 -19.69 -1.97
N SER A 211 -0.50 -20.91 -2.22
CA SER A 211 0.64 -21.46 -1.50
C SER A 211 1.95 -21.04 -2.18
N HIS A 212 2.94 -20.63 -1.39
CA HIS A 212 4.19 -20.09 -1.94
C HIS A 212 5.43 -20.67 -1.39
N LYS A 213 6.41 -20.79 -2.30
CA LYS A 213 7.81 -20.95 -1.93
C LYS A 213 8.67 -19.76 -2.36
N ASP A 214 8.30 -19.02 -3.40
CA ASP A 214 9.15 -17.96 -3.95
C ASP A 214 8.40 -16.67 -4.22
N PHE A 215 8.98 -15.57 -3.78
CA PHE A 215 8.53 -14.21 -4.01
C PHE A 215 9.41 -13.58 -5.10
N LYS A 216 8.88 -13.46 -6.30
CA LYS A 216 9.59 -12.78 -7.38
C LYS A 216 9.07 -11.36 -7.52
N ILE A 217 9.89 -10.41 -7.10
CA ILE A 217 9.62 -9.00 -7.33
C ILE A 217 10.10 -8.65 -8.72
N THR A 218 9.18 -8.34 -9.60
CA THR A 218 9.50 -7.70 -10.88
C THR A 218 9.26 -6.21 -10.71
N ASP A 219 10.29 -5.48 -10.35
CA ASP A 219 10.24 -4.02 -10.26
C ASP A 219 10.45 -3.45 -11.65
N GLU A 220 9.39 -3.08 -12.35
CA GLU A 220 9.49 -2.27 -13.54
C GLU A 220 9.79 -0.83 -13.13
N LYS A 221 11.03 -0.56 -12.72
CA LYS A 221 11.58 0.82 -12.68
C LYS A 221 11.71 1.30 -14.12
N LYS A 222 10.65 1.74 -14.76
CA LYS A 222 10.78 2.68 -15.86
C LYS A 222 11.27 3.97 -15.24
N ARG A 223 12.58 4.25 -15.41
CA ARG A 223 13.13 5.59 -15.30
C ARG A 223 12.24 6.50 -16.16
N THR A 224 11.39 7.27 -15.54
CA THR A 224 10.86 8.47 -16.16
C THR A 224 11.99 9.47 -16.12
N GLU A 225 12.84 9.44 -17.15
CA GLU A 225 13.64 10.60 -17.50
C GLU A 225 12.66 11.74 -17.76
N ASN A 226 12.81 12.79 -16.97
CA ASN A 226 12.31 14.14 -17.22
C ASN A 226 10.81 14.31 -17.48
N LEU A 227 10.02 14.36 -16.43
CA LEU A 227 8.82 15.19 -16.39
C LEU A 227 8.61 15.66 -14.93
N ILE A 228 9.51 16.50 -14.45
CA ILE A 228 9.13 17.54 -13.50
C ILE A 228 8.52 18.63 -14.38
N PRO A 229 7.22 18.88 -14.37
CA PRO A 229 6.71 20.05 -15.04
C PRO A 229 7.33 21.25 -14.32
N GLU A 230 8.03 22.10 -15.02
CA GLU A 230 8.54 23.41 -14.52
C GLU A 230 7.44 24.22 -13.80
N PHE A 231 6.20 23.87 -14.00
CA PHE A 231 5.00 24.47 -13.40
C PHE A 231 4.84 24.25 -11.89
N GLN A 232 5.47 23.25 -11.27
CA GLN A 232 5.32 23.03 -9.81
C GLN A 232 6.32 23.82 -8.97
N ILE A 233 7.47 24.17 -9.53
CA ILE A 233 8.48 24.99 -8.83
C ILE A 233 7.97 26.41 -8.67
N ASN A 234 7.34 26.98 -9.70
CA ASN A 234 6.80 28.35 -9.65
C ASN A 234 5.61 28.52 -8.66
N ARG A 235 4.75 27.52 -8.48
CA ARG A 235 3.63 27.61 -7.53
C ARG A 235 4.07 27.67 -6.07
N ASN A 236 5.18 27.04 -5.74
CA ASN A 236 5.70 27.07 -4.36
C ASN A 236 6.45 28.37 -4.06
N GLU A 237 7.13 28.95 -5.06
CA GLU A 237 7.82 30.24 -4.90
C GLU A 237 6.82 31.42 -4.86
N GLU A 238 5.78 31.42 -5.66
CA GLU A 238 4.74 32.47 -5.62
C GLU A 238 3.98 32.43 -4.29
N LYS A 239 3.59 31.26 -3.77
CA LYS A 239 2.98 31.15 -2.43
C LYS A 239 3.91 31.57 -1.30
N LEU A 240 5.21 31.29 -1.41
CA LEU A 240 6.20 31.75 -0.41
C LEU A 240 6.41 33.24 -0.46
N LEU A 241 6.33 33.87 -1.64
CA LEU A 241 6.43 35.31 -1.84
C LEU A 241 5.18 36.05 -1.36
N GLU A 242 3.98 35.48 -1.55
CA GLU A 242 2.74 36.05 -0.97
C GLU A 242 2.74 35.99 0.56
N PHE A 243 3.19 34.90 1.17
CA PHE A 243 3.34 34.80 2.62
C PHE A 243 4.36 35.77 3.22
N LYS A 244 5.39 36.16 2.46
CA LYS A 244 6.39 37.16 2.89
C LYS A 244 5.91 38.62 2.75
N LYS A 245 4.90 38.87 1.94
CA LYS A 245 4.28 40.21 1.77
C LYS A 245 3.19 40.51 2.79
N LEU A 246 2.75 39.52 3.58
CA LEU A 246 1.72 39.63 4.60
C LEU A 246 2.30 39.75 6.03
N LYS A 247 3.61 39.92 6.17
CA LYS A 247 4.32 40.29 7.37
C LYS A 247 4.94 41.69 7.21
#